data_751fbeb51b9c25389b680b795124cfb8
#
_entry.id   751fbeb51b9c25389b680b795124cfb8
#
_cell.length_a   1.000
_cell.length_b   1.000
_cell.length_c   1.000
_cell.angle_alpha   90.00
_cell.angle_beta   90.00
_cell.angle_gamma   90.00
#
_symmetry.space_group_name_H-M   'P 1'
#
loop_
_entity.id
_entity.type
_entity.pdbx_description
1 polymer ?
#
loop_
_entity_poly.entity_id
_entity_poly.type
_entity_poly.pdbx_seq_one_letter_code
_entity_poly.pdbx_strand_id
1 'polypeptide(L)'
;MRQSLLAGSDEGSPRWLAGELLEYHRREVRPAWWWFFARCKMSSDELFEDAESIGRLRPETRPVAAKRSLDYRFSFPPQQHKLSPGDVPIDPATGKPAGTIQLVDEAAGVLVLRRGPSLASIPLPSALIPPKPYDTNEQRSALARLAASMLAGDGRYSALTDILARARPRFARPRTTVQTTDLGELRELAATLDGSYLFIQGPPGTGKTWRGARIAVELIRRGQRVGIAATSHKAIHNLLDEITNAAREEALRFRGLKKSSAQNTETEYRSASITSKAELADVIADAPRVNLLAGTAWLFAHHDFDGAGLIDTLIIDEAGQVALADALAMGTAARNVILLGDPLQLAQVSQGTHPAGTGASVLEHLLAGRATVPPEMGVFLDRTRRMHPDVCRFVSDVVYDGRLQWTPDVARQATALGTGLRYLPVEHSGNTVSSPEEAARVASEISNMLGAEWTNKDGEHRALRPEDFMVVAPYNLQVR
;
A
#
# COMPACT_ATOMS: atom_id res chain seq x y z
N MET A 1 1.92 -29.14 9.83
CA MET A 1 1.28 -27.89 10.33
C MET A 1 -0.02 -27.59 9.55
N ARG A 2 0.00 -27.32 8.24
CA ARG A 2 -1.25 -27.05 7.47
C ARG A 2 -2.29 -28.16 7.65
N GLN A 3 -1.91 -29.41 7.39
CA GLN A 3 -2.82 -30.56 7.57
C GLN A 3 -3.38 -30.65 9.01
N SER A 4 -2.57 -30.37 10.03
CA SER A 4 -3.01 -30.39 11.43
C SER A 4 -4.00 -29.27 11.76
N LEU A 5 -3.90 -28.12 11.08
CA LEU A 5 -4.86 -27.01 11.23
C LEU A 5 -6.17 -27.31 10.49
N LEU A 6 -6.12 -27.93 9.33
CA LEU A 6 -7.30 -28.27 8.53
C LEU A 6 -8.08 -29.46 9.07
N ALA A 7 -7.40 -30.41 9.73
CA ALA A 7 -8.02 -31.61 10.24
C ALA A 7 -9.11 -31.29 11.29
N GLY A 8 -10.36 -31.66 10.99
CA GLY A 8 -11.51 -31.41 11.86
C GLY A 8 -11.92 -29.95 12.02
N SER A 9 -11.47 -29.08 11.12
CA SER A 9 -11.87 -27.67 11.14
C SER A 9 -12.86 -27.40 10.03
N ASP A 10 -13.92 -26.66 10.35
CA ASP A 10 -14.91 -26.20 9.37
C ASP A 10 -14.28 -25.13 8.45
N GLU A 11 -14.70 -25.13 7.19
CA GLU A 11 -14.28 -24.12 6.20
C GLU A 11 -14.64 -22.71 6.70
N GLY A 12 -13.68 -21.78 6.60
CA GLY A 12 -13.84 -20.40 7.08
C GLY A 12 -13.66 -20.21 8.57
N SER A 13 -13.48 -21.28 9.37
CA SER A 13 -13.11 -21.14 10.78
C SER A 13 -11.71 -20.54 10.94
N PRO A 14 -11.39 -19.89 12.09
CA PRO A 14 -10.07 -19.29 12.33
C PRO A 14 -8.91 -20.25 12.11
N ARG A 15 -9.08 -21.50 12.53
CA ARG A 15 -8.10 -22.57 12.39
C ARG A 15 -7.91 -22.99 10.94
N TRP A 16 -9.00 -23.14 10.19
CA TRP A 16 -8.98 -23.43 8.77
C TRP A 16 -8.32 -22.31 7.98
N LEU A 17 -8.71 -21.04 8.24
CA LEU A 17 -8.11 -19.86 7.61
C LEU A 17 -6.60 -19.80 7.84
N ALA A 18 -6.15 -19.99 9.09
CA ALA A 18 -4.72 -20.03 9.41
C ALA A 18 -3.99 -21.12 8.61
N GLY A 19 -4.60 -22.30 8.45
CA GLY A 19 -4.05 -23.39 7.64
C GLY A 19 -3.93 -23.04 6.17
N GLU A 20 -4.94 -22.41 5.57
CA GLU A 20 -4.94 -22.02 4.17
C GLU A 20 -4.02 -20.82 3.89
N LEU A 21 -3.91 -19.87 4.82
CA LEU A 21 -3.02 -18.70 4.69
C LEU A 21 -1.53 -19.05 4.70
N LEU A 22 -1.11 -20.23 5.20
CA LEU A 22 0.27 -20.72 5.06
C LEU A 22 0.73 -20.85 3.62
N GLU A 23 -0.20 -21.10 2.69
CA GLU A 23 0.09 -21.20 1.25
C GLU A 23 -0.24 -19.94 0.46
N TYR A 24 -0.69 -18.85 1.13
CA TYR A 24 -1.11 -17.61 0.48
C TYR A 24 -0.02 -17.05 -0.44
N HIS A 25 1.14 -16.73 0.11
CA HIS A 25 2.24 -16.12 -0.66
C HIS A 25 2.76 -17.02 -1.77
N ARG A 26 2.72 -18.34 -1.58
CA ARG A 26 3.09 -19.29 -2.62
C ARG A 26 2.12 -19.27 -3.80
N ARG A 27 0.82 -19.16 -3.53
CA ARG A 27 -0.21 -19.01 -4.57
C ARG A 27 -0.07 -17.68 -5.27
N GLU A 28 0.12 -16.60 -4.51
CA GLU A 28 0.20 -15.24 -5.00
C GLU A 28 1.40 -15.01 -5.94
N VAL A 29 2.54 -15.58 -5.62
CA VAL A 29 3.77 -15.40 -6.43
C VAL A 29 3.84 -16.34 -7.64
N ARG A 30 3.00 -17.39 -7.70
CA ARG A 30 3.05 -18.39 -8.77
C ARG A 30 2.85 -17.80 -10.17
N PRO A 31 1.85 -16.95 -10.45
CA PRO A 31 1.67 -16.34 -11.76
C PRO A 31 2.89 -15.50 -12.18
N ALA A 32 3.47 -14.74 -11.27
CA ALA A 32 4.66 -13.92 -11.53
C ALA A 32 5.87 -14.80 -11.92
N TRP A 33 6.07 -15.96 -11.25
CA TRP A 33 7.11 -16.92 -11.65
C TRP A 33 6.85 -17.54 -13.01
N TRP A 34 5.60 -17.86 -13.35
CA TRP A 34 5.26 -18.40 -14.67
C TRP A 34 5.58 -17.39 -15.77
N TRP A 35 5.18 -16.13 -15.60
CA TRP A 35 5.51 -15.06 -16.52
C TRP A 35 7.01 -14.81 -16.62
N PHE A 36 7.73 -14.86 -15.50
CA PHE A 36 9.18 -14.74 -15.49
C PHE A 36 9.85 -15.83 -16.35
N PHE A 37 9.50 -17.09 -16.12
CA PHE A 37 10.07 -18.20 -16.90
C PHE A 37 9.60 -18.22 -18.36
N ALA A 38 8.38 -17.79 -18.65
CA ALA A 38 7.90 -17.63 -20.02
C ALA A 38 8.73 -16.58 -20.75
N ARG A 39 8.93 -15.39 -20.15
CA ARG A 39 9.74 -14.32 -20.73
C ARG A 39 11.21 -14.71 -20.94
N CYS A 40 11.79 -15.51 -20.07
CA CYS A 40 13.15 -16.03 -20.25
C CYS A 40 13.28 -16.96 -21.49
N LYS A 41 12.17 -17.45 -22.06
CA LYS A 41 12.16 -18.29 -23.26
C LYS A 41 11.77 -17.54 -24.53
N MET A 42 11.27 -16.32 -24.41
CA MET A 42 10.86 -15.47 -25.51
C MET A 42 12.08 -14.90 -26.24
N SER A 43 11.98 -14.77 -27.56
CA SER A 43 12.91 -14.04 -28.39
C SER A 43 12.81 -12.52 -28.10
N SER A 44 13.81 -11.74 -28.55
CA SER A 44 13.79 -10.29 -28.45
C SER A 44 12.61 -9.65 -29.20
N ASP A 45 12.11 -10.29 -30.27
CA ASP A 45 10.95 -9.82 -31.01
C ASP A 45 9.64 -10.12 -30.29
N GLU A 46 9.50 -11.28 -29.64
CA GLU A 46 8.36 -11.59 -28.81
C GLU A 46 8.31 -10.70 -27.57
N LEU A 47 9.47 -10.36 -26.96
CA LEU A 47 9.57 -9.44 -25.85
C LEU A 47 9.31 -7.98 -26.25
N PHE A 48 9.43 -7.62 -27.50
CA PHE A 48 9.01 -6.33 -28.04
C PHE A 48 7.48 -6.15 -27.98
N GLU A 49 6.74 -7.24 -28.15
CA GLU A 49 5.27 -7.25 -28.06
C GLU A 49 4.76 -7.43 -26.60
N ASP A 50 5.64 -7.78 -25.66
CA ASP A 50 5.28 -7.94 -24.24
C ASP A 50 5.19 -6.58 -23.55
N ALA A 51 4.03 -6.25 -22.99
CA ALA A 51 3.73 -4.95 -22.38
C ALA A 51 4.53 -4.61 -21.11
N GLU A 52 5.34 -5.53 -20.59
CA GLU A 52 6.15 -5.30 -19.37
C GLU A 52 7.66 -5.30 -19.65
N SER A 53 8.09 -5.81 -20.80
CA SER A 53 9.49 -6.01 -21.17
C SER A 53 9.99 -4.91 -22.11
N ILE A 54 11.31 -4.85 -22.35
CA ILE A 54 11.89 -4.08 -23.45
C ILE A 54 12.63 -5.05 -24.34
N GLY A 55 12.12 -5.23 -25.58
CA GLY A 55 12.76 -5.99 -26.64
C GLY A 55 13.57 -5.13 -27.60
N ARG A 56 14.31 -5.76 -28.51
CA ARG A 56 15.07 -5.11 -29.58
C ARG A 56 16.04 -4.03 -29.12
N LEU A 57 16.67 -4.25 -27.95
CA LEU A 57 17.72 -3.36 -27.46
C LEU A 57 18.97 -3.41 -28.31
N ARG A 58 19.53 -2.25 -28.63
CA ARG A 58 20.78 -2.10 -29.38
C ARG A 58 21.74 -1.18 -28.64
N PRO A 59 22.98 -1.60 -28.36
CA PRO A 59 23.98 -0.71 -27.76
C PRO A 59 24.36 0.38 -28.77
N GLU A 60 24.40 1.65 -28.33
CA GLU A 60 24.63 2.79 -29.22
C GLU A 60 26.08 3.26 -29.25
N THR A 61 26.72 3.37 -28.07
CA THR A 61 28.01 4.04 -27.92
C THR A 61 28.94 3.26 -27.00
N ARG A 62 30.22 3.70 -26.92
CA ARG A 62 31.13 3.21 -25.89
C ARG A 62 30.59 3.57 -24.50
N PRO A 63 30.75 2.67 -23.51
CA PRO A 63 30.27 2.91 -22.16
C PRO A 63 30.99 4.10 -21.53
N VAL A 64 30.25 4.85 -20.69
CA VAL A 64 30.76 5.99 -19.95
C VAL A 64 31.12 5.54 -18.52
N ALA A 65 32.28 5.95 -18.02
CA ALA A 65 32.71 5.61 -16.66
C ALA A 65 31.82 6.32 -15.61
N ALA A 66 31.33 5.54 -14.64
CA ALA A 66 30.51 6.00 -13.52
C ALA A 66 31.05 5.42 -12.21
N LYS A 67 32.00 6.10 -11.57
CA LYS A 67 32.74 5.63 -10.39
C LYS A 67 33.43 4.27 -10.67
N ARG A 68 32.97 3.19 -10.00
CA ARG A 68 33.48 1.82 -10.18
C ARG A 68 32.66 1.02 -11.20
N SER A 69 31.69 1.62 -11.88
CA SER A 69 30.76 0.99 -12.82
C SER A 69 30.88 1.66 -14.20
N LEU A 70 30.19 1.09 -15.18
CA LEU A 70 30.08 1.62 -16.52
C LEU A 70 28.59 1.82 -16.86
N ASP A 71 28.27 2.97 -17.44
CA ASP A 71 26.94 3.29 -17.97
C ASP A 71 26.92 2.97 -19.48
N TYR A 72 26.05 2.07 -19.85
CA TYR A 72 25.82 1.62 -21.23
C TYR A 72 24.55 2.25 -21.75
N ARG A 73 24.63 2.95 -22.87
CA ARG A 73 23.48 3.54 -23.56
C ARG A 73 22.99 2.56 -24.64
N PHE A 74 21.67 2.37 -24.65
CA PHE A 74 20.96 1.54 -25.62
C PHE A 74 19.88 2.37 -26.29
N SER A 75 19.58 2.04 -27.56
CA SER A 75 18.34 2.41 -28.23
C SER A 75 17.34 1.27 -28.22
N PHE A 76 16.06 1.61 -28.26
CA PHE A 76 14.96 0.68 -28.44
C PHE A 76 13.81 1.34 -29.22
N PRO A 77 13.05 0.58 -30.02
CA PRO A 77 11.91 1.12 -30.75
C PRO A 77 10.75 1.42 -29.76
N PRO A 78 9.84 2.36 -30.10
CA PRO A 78 8.66 2.66 -29.29
C PRO A 78 7.88 1.40 -28.98
N GLN A 79 7.67 1.13 -27.69
CA GLN A 79 6.96 -0.03 -27.17
C GLN A 79 6.43 0.23 -25.76
N GLN A 80 5.43 -0.55 -25.36
CA GLN A 80 4.93 -0.52 -23.99
C GLN A 80 5.85 -1.35 -23.08
N HIS A 81 6.16 -0.87 -21.89
CA HIS A 81 6.92 -1.58 -20.87
C HIS A 81 6.61 -1.05 -19.46
N LYS A 82 7.06 -1.78 -18.43
CA LYS A 82 6.94 -1.40 -17.02
C LYS A 82 8.27 -1.07 -16.35
N LEU A 83 9.36 -1.12 -17.09
CA LEU A 83 10.69 -0.89 -16.54
C LEU A 83 10.93 0.61 -16.32
N SER A 84 11.51 0.96 -15.15
CA SER A 84 11.72 2.33 -14.70
C SER A 84 13.14 2.56 -14.17
N PRO A 85 13.61 3.80 -14.06
CA PRO A 85 14.87 4.12 -13.40
C PRO A 85 14.90 3.58 -11.96
N GLY A 86 16.03 2.95 -11.58
CA GLY A 86 16.20 2.26 -10.31
C GLY A 86 15.95 0.76 -10.35
N ASP A 87 15.21 0.25 -11.34
CA ASP A 87 14.99 -1.18 -11.49
C ASP A 87 16.27 -1.94 -11.82
N VAL A 88 16.30 -3.21 -11.40
CA VAL A 88 17.35 -4.18 -11.73
C VAL A 88 16.76 -5.27 -12.63
N PRO A 89 16.57 -4.99 -13.92
CA PRO A 89 15.95 -5.92 -14.84
C PRO A 89 16.81 -7.16 -15.05
N ILE A 90 16.17 -8.22 -15.53
CA ILE A 90 16.84 -9.46 -15.87
C ILE A 90 17.11 -9.51 -17.38
N ASP A 91 18.30 -9.97 -17.75
CA ASP A 91 18.60 -10.40 -19.10
C ASP A 91 17.98 -11.79 -19.34
N PRO A 92 16.99 -11.91 -20.23
CA PRO A 92 16.30 -13.18 -20.46
C PRO A 92 17.24 -14.29 -20.97
N ALA A 93 18.30 -13.93 -21.70
CA ALA A 93 19.25 -14.91 -22.26
C ALA A 93 20.09 -15.60 -21.18
N THR A 94 20.38 -14.89 -20.08
CA THR A 94 21.20 -15.41 -18.97
C THR A 94 20.40 -15.74 -17.72
N GLY A 95 19.16 -15.22 -17.58
CA GLY A 95 18.34 -15.30 -16.37
C GLY A 95 18.95 -14.55 -15.17
N LYS A 96 19.93 -13.66 -15.40
CA LYS A 96 20.67 -12.90 -14.38
C LYS A 96 20.37 -11.41 -14.46
N PRO A 97 20.62 -10.64 -13.38
CA PRO A 97 20.54 -9.19 -13.42
C PRO A 97 21.38 -8.60 -14.55
N ALA A 98 20.78 -7.73 -15.36
CA ALA A 98 21.45 -7.08 -16.47
C ALA A 98 22.26 -5.83 -16.05
N GLY A 99 21.94 -5.26 -14.90
CA GLY A 99 22.46 -4.01 -14.35
C GLY A 99 21.34 -3.21 -13.70
N THR A 100 21.57 -1.93 -13.38
CA THR A 100 20.56 -1.04 -12.81
C THR A 100 20.20 0.03 -13.84
N ILE A 101 18.93 0.20 -14.13
CA ILE A 101 18.43 1.25 -15.04
C ILE A 101 18.69 2.62 -14.39
N GLN A 102 19.37 3.50 -15.12
CA GLN A 102 19.65 4.88 -14.69
C GLN A 102 18.70 5.88 -15.35
N LEU A 103 18.30 5.59 -16.58
CA LEU A 103 17.42 6.43 -17.39
C LEU A 103 16.60 5.56 -18.32
N VAL A 104 15.33 5.90 -18.49
CA VAL A 104 14.49 5.47 -19.61
C VAL A 104 13.87 6.73 -20.18
N ASP A 105 14.13 7.01 -21.45
CA ASP A 105 13.51 8.08 -22.21
C ASP A 105 12.69 7.41 -23.33
N GLU A 106 11.40 7.27 -23.10
CA GLU A 106 10.48 6.60 -24.04
C GLU A 106 10.32 7.41 -25.34
N ALA A 107 10.33 8.74 -25.25
CA ALA A 107 10.16 9.62 -26.41
C ALA A 107 11.38 9.55 -27.35
N ALA A 108 12.57 9.47 -26.79
CA ALA A 108 13.81 9.32 -27.53
C ALA A 108 14.14 7.86 -27.85
N GLY A 109 13.44 6.88 -27.26
CA GLY A 109 13.75 5.45 -27.39
C GLY A 109 15.10 5.08 -26.80
N VAL A 110 15.48 5.66 -25.66
CA VAL A 110 16.82 5.52 -25.05
C VAL A 110 16.74 4.95 -23.65
N LEU A 111 17.63 4.00 -23.35
CA LEU A 111 17.83 3.42 -22.04
C LEU A 111 19.29 3.49 -21.63
N VAL A 112 19.58 3.86 -20.37
CA VAL A 112 20.92 3.80 -19.78
C VAL A 112 20.94 2.75 -18.68
N LEU A 113 21.83 1.77 -18.84
CA LEU A 113 22.00 0.65 -17.92
C LEU A 113 23.38 0.73 -17.25
N ARG A 114 23.42 0.87 -15.92
CA ARG A 114 24.66 0.82 -15.12
C ARG A 114 25.04 -0.61 -14.80
N ARG A 115 26.27 -0.99 -15.18
CA ARG A 115 26.82 -2.34 -14.94
C ARG A 115 28.09 -2.25 -14.10
N GLY A 116 28.11 -2.97 -13.00
CA GLY A 116 29.28 -3.09 -12.13
C GLY A 116 30.35 -4.02 -12.70
N PRO A 117 31.54 -4.11 -12.08
CA PRO A 117 32.65 -4.97 -12.53
C PRO A 117 32.28 -6.44 -12.66
N SER A 118 31.38 -6.95 -11.81
CA SER A 118 30.89 -8.34 -11.84
C SER A 118 30.13 -8.70 -13.11
N LEU A 119 29.62 -7.69 -13.84
CA LEU A 119 28.89 -7.87 -15.09
C LEU A 119 29.74 -7.59 -16.33
N ALA A 120 31.01 -7.19 -16.18
CA ALA A 120 31.88 -6.78 -17.29
C ALA A 120 32.14 -7.89 -18.31
N SER A 121 32.21 -9.15 -17.87
CA SER A 121 32.43 -10.31 -18.73
C SER A 121 31.15 -10.90 -19.32
N ILE A 122 29.96 -10.42 -18.90
CA ILE A 122 28.67 -10.91 -19.40
C ILE A 122 28.29 -10.09 -20.63
N PRO A 123 27.85 -10.71 -21.74
CA PRO A 123 27.40 -9.98 -22.93
C PRO A 123 26.35 -8.91 -22.61
N LEU A 124 26.24 -7.92 -23.48
CA LEU A 124 25.19 -6.91 -23.37
C LEU A 124 23.84 -7.52 -23.73
N PRO A 125 22.76 -7.20 -23.01
CA PRO A 125 21.45 -7.76 -23.27
C PRO A 125 20.85 -7.21 -24.58
N SER A 126 20.11 -8.04 -25.31
CA SER A 126 19.30 -7.62 -26.46
C SER A 126 17.83 -7.37 -26.09
N ALA A 127 17.46 -7.73 -24.86
CA ALA A 127 16.15 -7.50 -24.26
C ALA A 127 16.29 -7.43 -22.74
N LEU A 128 15.31 -6.80 -22.08
CA LEU A 128 15.20 -6.73 -20.62
C LEU A 128 13.79 -7.14 -20.20
N ILE A 129 13.71 -7.99 -19.18
CA ILE A 129 12.44 -8.39 -18.55
C ILE A 129 12.38 -7.87 -17.12
N PRO A 130 11.18 -7.74 -16.54
CA PRO A 130 11.03 -7.32 -15.14
C PRO A 130 11.89 -8.11 -14.17
N PRO A 131 12.22 -7.53 -13.00
CA PRO A 131 12.92 -8.22 -11.93
C PRO A 131 12.23 -9.52 -11.52
N LYS A 132 12.99 -10.43 -10.90
CA LYS A 132 12.41 -11.63 -10.28
C LYS A 132 11.35 -11.24 -9.26
N PRO A 133 10.29 -12.07 -9.10
CA PRO A 133 9.31 -11.85 -8.05
C PRO A 133 9.97 -11.70 -6.68
N TYR A 134 9.40 -10.84 -5.84
CA TYR A 134 9.91 -10.59 -4.50
C TYR A 134 9.90 -11.85 -3.63
N ASP A 135 10.91 -11.99 -2.80
CA ASP A 135 10.95 -13.02 -1.77
C ASP A 135 9.96 -12.71 -0.65
N THR A 136 9.18 -13.71 -0.25
CA THR A 136 8.17 -13.63 0.81
C THR A 136 8.48 -14.59 1.97
N ASN A 137 9.73 -15.00 2.14
CA ASN A 137 10.13 -15.97 3.18
C ASN A 137 9.83 -15.45 4.58
N GLU A 138 10.01 -14.15 4.85
CA GLU A 138 9.72 -13.57 6.16
C GLU A 138 8.23 -13.63 6.50
N GLN A 139 7.36 -13.24 5.56
CA GLN A 139 5.91 -13.31 5.75
C GLN A 139 5.44 -14.75 5.94
N ARG A 140 5.96 -15.68 5.14
CA ARG A 140 5.66 -17.11 5.27
C ARG A 140 6.12 -17.69 6.61
N SER A 141 7.29 -17.29 7.07
CA SER A 141 7.83 -17.68 8.39
C SER A 141 6.99 -17.11 9.52
N ALA A 142 6.54 -15.86 9.41
CA ALA A 142 5.65 -15.24 10.39
C ALA A 142 4.29 -15.97 10.47
N LEU A 143 3.68 -16.28 9.33
CA LEU A 143 2.45 -17.09 9.32
C LEU A 143 2.66 -18.49 9.91
N ALA A 144 3.82 -19.10 9.70
CA ALA A 144 4.15 -20.38 10.32
C ALA A 144 4.27 -20.27 11.86
N ARG A 145 4.83 -19.18 12.39
CA ARG A 145 4.88 -18.90 13.83
C ARG A 145 3.48 -18.74 14.43
N LEU A 146 2.62 -17.97 13.75
CA LEU A 146 1.21 -17.84 14.15
C LEU A 146 0.49 -19.19 14.16
N ALA A 147 0.65 -19.97 13.10
CA ALA A 147 0.05 -21.31 13.00
C ALA A 147 0.54 -22.26 14.10
N ALA A 148 1.83 -22.22 14.44
CA ALA A 148 2.40 -23.00 15.52
C ALA A 148 1.81 -22.61 16.89
N SER A 149 1.68 -21.31 17.16
CA SER A 149 1.06 -20.79 18.38
C SER A 149 -0.41 -21.22 18.51
N MET A 150 -1.17 -21.13 17.40
CA MET A 150 -2.58 -21.60 17.40
C MET A 150 -2.72 -23.10 17.66
N LEU A 151 -1.80 -23.92 17.15
CA LEU A 151 -1.78 -25.37 17.43
C LEU A 151 -1.39 -25.67 18.88
N ALA A 152 -0.47 -24.90 19.44
CA ALA A 152 -0.04 -25.03 20.84
C ALA A 152 -1.09 -24.47 21.83
N GLY A 153 -1.98 -23.58 21.38
CA GLY A 153 -2.95 -22.91 22.24
C GLY A 153 -2.32 -21.96 23.27
N ASP A 154 -1.13 -21.42 22.98
CA ASP A 154 -0.34 -20.60 23.92
C ASP A 154 -0.80 -19.13 24.01
N GLY A 155 -1.71 -18.71 23.12
CA GLY A 155 -2.28 -17.35 23.10
C GLY A 155 -1.31 -16.23 22.75
N ARG A 156 -0.11 -16.55 22.27
CA ARG A 156 0.98 -15.58 21.99
C ARG A 156 0.54 -14.45 21.04
N TYR A 157 -0.26 -14.76 20.04
CA TYR A 157 -0.75 -13.82 19.04
C TYR A 157 -2.26 -13.60 19.14
N SER A 158 -2.72 -13.27 20.33
CA SER A 158 -4.16 -13.14 20.63
C SER A 158 -4.87 -12.12 19.74
N ALA A 159 -4.24 -10.99 19.42
CA ALA A 159 -4.79 -9.99 18.49
C ALA A 159 -5.04 -10.57 17.09
N LEU A 160 -4.14 -11.41 16.60
CA LEU A 160 -4.28 -12.04 15.28
C LEU A 160 -5.33 -13.14 15.27
N THR A 161 -5.44 -13.87 16.38
CA THR A 161 -6.51 -14.86 16.55
C THR A 161 -7.89 -14.18 16.61
N ASP A 162 -7.99 -13.01 17.27
CA ASP A 162 -9.21 -12.20 17.26
C ASP A 162 -9.58 -11.72 15.85
N ILE A 163 -8.60 -11.26 15.06
CA ILE A 163 -8.81 -10.86 13.66
C ILE A 163 -9.34 -12.06 12.85
N LEU A 164 -8.69 -13.23 12.93
CA LEU A 164 -9.13 -14.44 12.23
C LEU A 164 -10.54 -14.87 12.62
N ALA A 165 -10.86 -14.76 13.92
CA ALA A 165 -12.16 -15.13 14.48
C ALA A 165 -13.24 -14.05 14.24
N ARG A 166 -12.88 -12.88 13.73
CA ARG A 166 -13.77 -11.70 13.72
C ARG A 166 -14.37 -11.46 15.12
N ALA A 167 -13.55 -11.67 16.15
CA ALA A 167 -13.97 -11.46 17.53
C ALA A 167 -14.11 -9.98 17.85
N ARG A 168 -14.93 -9.64 18.84
CA ARG A 168 -14.99 -8.25 19.33
C ARG A 168 -13.64 -7.85 19.90
N PRO A 169 -13.15 -6.63 19.62
CA PRO A 169 -11.90 -6.16 20.18
C PRO A 169 -11.95 -6.12 21.71
N ARG A 170 -10.84 -6.49 22.33
CA ARG A 170 -10.69 -6.51 23.79
C ARG A 170 -9.96 -5.28 24.28
N PHE A 171 -10.43 -4.75 25.41
CA PHE A 171 -9.87 -3.60 26.10
C PHE A 171 -9.63 -3.95 27.57
N ALA A 172 -8.70 -3.26 28.23
CA ALA A 172 -8.43 -3.42 29.66
C ALA A 172 -9.68 -3.23 30.54
N ARG A 173 -10.66 -2.47 30.06
CA ARG A 173 -11.99 -2.37 30.63
C ARG A 173 -13.03 -2.78 29.60
N PRO A 174 -13.93 -3.73 29.89
CA PRO A 174 -14.95 -4.18 28.97
C PRO A 174 -15.83 -3.02 28.47
N ARG A 175 -16.16 -3.05 27.18
CA ARG A 175 -17.02 -2.05 26.51
C ARG A 175 -18.12 -2.74 25.73
N THR A 176 -19.29 -2.12 25.70
CA THR A 176 -20.44 -2.61 24.92
C THR A 176 -20.41 -2.09 23.49
N THR A 177 -19.82 -0.92 23.27
CA THR A 177 -19.63 -0.32 21.95
C THR A 177 -18.20 0.24 21.82
N VAL A 178 -17.70 0.21 20.60
CA VAL A 178 -16.39 0.79 20.21
C VAL A 178 -16.58 2.05 19.39
N GLN A 179 -17.79 2.24 18.80
CA GLN A 179 -18.09 3.37 17.95
C GLN A 179 -17.93 4.70 18.66
N THR A 180 -17.05 5.54 18.15
CA THR A 180 -16.88 6.93 18.54
C THR A 180 -16.26 7.73 17.41
N THR A 181 -16.56 9.04 17.32
CA THR A 181 -15.88 10.00 16.43
C THR A 181 -15.09 11.04 17.24
N ASP A 182 -15.20 11.01 18.57
CA ASP A 182 -14.40 11.85 19.46
C ASP A 182 -12.94 11.40 19.48
N LEU A 183 -12.02 12.34 19.33
CA LEU A 183 -10.59 12.05 19.27
C LEU A 183 -10.03 11.58 20.61
N GLY A 184 -10.50 12.14 21.72
CA GLY A 184 -10.07 11.76 23.07
C GLY A 184 -10.46 10.32 23.37
N GLU A 185 -11.69 9.94 23.06
CA GLU A 185 -12.17 8.56 23.18
C GLU A 185 -11.41 7.59 22.26
N LEU A 186 -11.12 7.99 21.02
CA LEU A 186 -10.31 7.16 20.09
C LEU A 186 -8.91 6.91 20.64
N ARG A 187 -8.25 7.90 21.21
CA ARG A 187 -6.95 7.78 21.88
C ARG A 187 -7.03 6.81 23.06
N GLU A 188 -8.08 6.92 23.85
CA GLU A 188 -8.30 6.05 25.01
C GLU A 188 -8.60 4.61 24.57
N LEU A 189 -9.41 4.40 23.53
CA LEU A 189 -9.63 3.08 22.94
C LEU A 189 -8.31 2.43 22.51
N ALA A 190 -7.49 3.15 21.74
CA ALA A 190 -6.21 2.66 21.27
C ALA A 190 -5.25 2.33 22.42
N ALA A 191 -5.18 3.19 23.44
CA ALA A 191 -4.28 3.02 24.57
C ALA A 191 -4.70 1.90 25.55
N THR A 192 -5.96 1.52 25.54
CA THR A 192 -6.52 0.48 26.43
C THR A 192 -6.73 -0.86 25.73
N LEU A 193 -6.29 -1.04 24.49
CA LEU A 193 -6.29 -2.35 23.81
C LEU A 193 -5.51 -3.38 24.64
N ASP A 194 -6.06 -4.58 24.74
CA ASP A 194 -5.49 -5.66 25.54
C ASP A 194 -5.26 -6.93 24.72
N GLY A 195 -4.12 -6.99 24.06
CA GLY A 195 -3.74 -8.09 23.20
C GLY A 195 -4.74 -8.31 22.05
N SER A 196 -5.28 -7.26 21.47
CA SER A 196 -6.37 -7.31 20.50
C SER A 196 -6.17 -6.31 19.36
N TYR A 197 -7.20 -6.04 18.58
CA TYR A 197 -7.17 -5.13 17.46
C TYR A 197 -8.19 -3.98 17.60
N LEU A 198 -7.97 -2.90 16.86
CA LEU A 198 -8.94 -1.83 16.66
C LEU A 198 -9.09 -1.55 15.17
N PHE A 199 -10.29 -1.71 14.64
CA PHE A 199 -10.61 -1.37 13.25
C PHE A 199 -11.22 0.03 13.18
N ILE A 200 -10.61 0.93 12.41
CA ILE A 200 -11.10 2.28 12.12
C ILE A 200 -11.35 2.37 10.62
N GLN A 201 -12.62 2.21 10.24
CA GLN A 201 -13.07 2.41 8.86
C GLN A 201 -13.29 3.90 8.61
N GLY A 202 -12.63 4.42 7.60
CA GLY A 202 -12.78 5.82 7.22
C GLY A 202 -12.94 6.00 5.71
N PRO A 203 -14.12 6.34 5.23
CA PRO A 203 -14.33 6.77 3.86
C PRO A 203 -13.40 7.89 3.41
N PRO A 204 -13.34 8.21 2.10
CA PRO A 204 -12.49 9.27 1.58
C PRO A 204 -12.72 10.61 2.28
N GLY A 205 -11.64 11.26 2.71
CA GLY A 205 -11.70 12.59 3.32
C GLY A 205 -12.18 12.65 4.77
N THR A 206 -12.37 11.50 5.45
CA THR A 206 -12.81 11.46 6.86
C THR A 206 -11.69 11.68 7.88
N GLY A 207 -10.43 11.79 7.42
CA GLY A 207 -9.27 12.07 8.28
C GLY A 207 -8.74 10.85 9.02
N LYS A 208 -8.70 9.68 8.36
CA LYS A 208 -8.07 8.46 8.89
C LYS A 208 -6.63 8.70 9.35
N THR A 209 -5.77 9.12 8.43
CA THR A 209 -4.34 9.35 8.66
C THR A 209 -4.11 10.41 9.74
N TRP A 210 -4.91 11.48 9.74
CA TRP A 210 -4.89 12.53 10.77
C TRP A 210 -5.21 11.98 12.17
N ARG A 211 -6.23 11.12 12.30
CA ARG A 211 -6.57 10.46 13.57
C ARG A 211 -5.54 9.41 13.96
N GLY A 212 -5.08 8.61 12.99
CA GLY A 212 -4.02 7.62 13.19
C GLY A 212 -2.74 8.23 13.76
N ALA A 213 -2.35 9.39 13.23
CA ALA A 213 -1.20 10.13 13.74
C ALA A 213 -1.36 10.57 15.20
N ARG A 214 -2.54 11.10 15.55
CA ARG A 214 -2.82 11.54 16.92
C ARG A 214 -2.97 10.39 17.91
N ILE A 215 -3.43 9.24 17.45
CA ILE A 215 -3.39 7.99 18.22
C ILE A 215 -1.92 7.57 18.44
N ALA A 216 -1.09 7.56 17.40
CA ALA A 216 0.33 7.21 17.54
C ALA A 216 1.05 8.13 18.54
N VAL A 217 0.81 9.45 18.48
CA VAL A 217 1.37 10.43 19.42
C VAL A 217 0.93 10.15 20.87
N GLU A 218 -0.34 9.82 21.08
CA GLU A 218 -0.85 9.45 22.40
C GLU A 218 -0.23 8.17 22.95
N LEU A 219 -0.10 7.13 22.10
CA LEU A 219 0.54 5.87 22.49
C LEU A 219 2.01 6.10 22.89
N ILE A 220 2.75 6.89 22.11
CA ILE A 220 4.14 7.26 22.42
C ILE A 220 4.20 8.07 23.73
N ARG A 221 3.26 9.00 23.97
CA ARG A 221 3.19 9.78 25.23
C ARG A 221 3.01 8.86 26.44
N ARG A 222 2.26 7.78 26.28
CA ARG A 222 2.06 6.76 27.33
C ARG A 222 3.22 5.78 27.46
N GLY A 223 4.33 6.00 26.73
CA GLY A 223 5.53 5.17 26.79
C GLY A 223 5.46 3.90 25.93
N GLN A 224 4.44 3.73 25.11
CA GLN A 224 4.35 2.61 24.19
C GLN A 224 5.29 2.78 22.99
N ARG A 225 5.80 1.68 22.46
CA ARG A 225 6.53 1.62 21.19
C ARG A 225 5.56 1.32 20.06
N VAL A 226 5.55 2.18 19.06
CA VAL A 226 4.59 2.16 17.96
C VAL A 226 5.25 1.71 16.67
N GLY A 227 4.69 0.69 16.04
CA GLY A 227 5.01 0.31 14.67
C GLY A 227 4.07 1.02 13.68
N ILE A 228 4.62 1.46 12.55
CA ILE A 228 3.86 2.06 11.44
C ILE A 228 4.10 1.25 10.17
N ALA A 229 3.04 0.69 9.61
CA ALA A 229 3.08 -0.09 8.38
C ALA A 229 2.06 0.37 7.35
N ALA A 230 2.36 0.18 6.07
CA ALA A 230 1.43 0.29 4.96
C ALA A 230 1.96 -0.50 3.75
N THR A 231 1.15 -0.61 2.69
CA THR A 231 1.53 -1.28 1.43
C THR A 231 2.59 -0.52 0.65
N SER A 232 2.68 0.81 0.79
CA SER A 232 3.62 1.65 0.05
C SER A 232 4.43 2.58 0.96
N HIS A 233 5.64 2.89 0.54
CA HIS A 233 6.48 3.88 1.24
C HIS A 233 5.83 5.27 1.27
N LYS A 234 5.09 5.64 0.23
CA LYS A 234 4.36 6.91 0.15
C LYS A 234 3.28 7.01 1.24
N ALA A 235 2.51 5.94 1.45
CA ALA A 235 1.50 5.90 2.52
C ALA A 235 2.15 6.00 3.90
N ILE A 236 3.28 5.27 4.11
CA ILE A 236 4.07 5.39 5.34
C ILE A 236 4.54 6.84 5.54
N HIS A 237 5.10 7.50 4.52
CA HIS A 237 5.58 8.88 4.60
C HIS A 237 4.46 9.85 4.97
N ASN A 238 3.30 9.74 4.33
CA ASN A 238 2.14 10.58 4.65
C ASN A 238 1.73 10.47 6.13
N LEU A 239 1.71 9.25 6.68
CA LEU A 239 1.39 9.05 8.09
C LEU A 239 2.51 9.57 9.00
N LEU A 240 3.78 9.41 8.64
CA LEU A 240 4.92 9.95 9.39
C LEU A 240 4.95 11.48 9.41
N ASP A 241 4.56 12.14 8.31
CA ASP A 241 4.40 13.60 8.25
C ASP A 241 3.33 14.07 9.23
N GLU A 242 2.16 13.42 9.23
CA GLU A 242 1.08 13.73 10.16
C GLU A 242 1.47 13.46 11.63
N ILE A 243 2.21 12.39 11.91
CA ILE A 243 2.74 12.10 13.27
C ILE A 243 3.73 13.18 13.70
N THR A 244 4.64 13.60 12.81
CA THR A 244 5.63 14.63 13.10
C THR A 244 4.95 15.97 13.37
N ASN A 245 3.91 16.32 12.60
CA ASN A 245 3.11 17.53 12.78
C ASN A 245 2.32 17.48 14.10
N ALA A 246 1.61 16.38 14.37
CA ALA A 246 0.86 16.20 15.61
C ALA A 246 1.76 16.24 16.85
N ALA A 247 2.93 15.61 16.80
CA ALA A 247 3.90 15.65 17.89
C ALA A 247 4.43 17.06 18.15
N ARG A 248 4.61 17.89 17.10
CA ARG A 248 5.01 19.29 17.21
C ARG A 248 3.90 20.13 17.85
N GLU A 249 2.64 19.97 17.38
CA GLU A 249 1.46 20.64 17.96
C GLU A 249 1.31 20.35 19.46
N GLU A 250 1.62 19.13 19.87
CA GLU A 250 1.45 18.64 21.24
C GLU A 250 2.76 18.69 22.07
N ALA A 251 3.80 19.35 21.57
CA ALA A 251 5.12 19.47 22.19
C ALA A 251 5.74 18.14 22.67
N LEU A 252 5.41 17.03 22.01
CA LEU A 252 5.96 15.71 22.30
C LEU A 252 7.29 15.50 21.58
N ARG A 253 8.33 15.13 22.32
CA ARG A 253 9.62 14.70 21.75
C ARG A 253 9.66 13.17 21.69
N PHE A 254 10.03 12.62 20.54
CA PHE A 254 10.20 11.20 20.35
C PHE A 254 11.34 10.90 19.37
N ARG A 255 11.78 9.66 19.32
CA ARG A 255 12.75 9.15 18.36
C ARG A 255 12.11 8.09 17.50
N GLY A 256 12.21 8.24 16.19
CA GLY A 256 11.69 7.30 15.20
C GLY A 256 12.77 6.79 14.26
N LEU A 257 12.56 5.59 13.75
CA LEU A 257 13.41 4.92 12.78
C LEU A 257 12.55 4.36 11.65
N LYS A 258 12.94 4.61 10.39
CA LYS A 258 12.29 4.04 9.22
C LYS A 258 13.25 3.15 8.45
N LYS A 259 12.79 1.94 8.09
CA LYS A 259 13.49 1.05 7.15
C LYS A 259 13.31 1.58 5.73
N SER A 260 14.41 1.88 5.05
CA SER A 260 14.46 2.31 3.65
C SER A 260 15.17 1.27 2.77
N SER A 261 15.20 1.48 1.46
CA SER A 261 15.96 0.66 0.51
C SER A 261 17.25 1.37 0.12
N ALA A 262 18.37 0.64 0.05
CA ALA A 262 19.62 1.18 -0.47
C ALA A 262 19.56 1.46 -1.98
N GLN A 263 18.68 0.77 -2.71
CA GLN A 263 18.54 0.87 -4.16
C GLN A 263 17.55 1.96 -4.60
N ASN A 264 16.65 2.39 -3.69
CA ASN A 264 15.62 3.39 -4.00
C ASN A 264 15.59 4.48 -2.93
N THR A 265 16.12 5.66 -3.26
CA THR A 265 16.18 6.83 -2.36
C THR A 265 14.80 7.43 -2.05
N GLU A 266 13.78 7.20 -2.89
CA GLU A 266 12.41 7.64 -2.61
C GLU A 266 11.80 6.95 -1.38
N THR A 267 12.40 5.83 -0.95
CA THR A 267 12.00 5.15 0.28
C THR A 267 12.58 5.78 1.53
N GLU A 268 13.51 6.72 1.43
CA GLU A 268 14.06 7.45 2.58
C GLU A 268 13.06 8.47 3.12
N TYR A 269 13.05 8.60 4.44
CA TYR A 269 12.29 9.62 5.14
C TYR A 269 13.16 10.26 6.23
N ARG A 270 13.15 11.56 6.31
CA ARG A 270 13.90 12.32 7.32
C ARG A 270 13.08 13.47 7.89
N SER A 271 13.04 13.54 9.20
CA SER A 271 12.51 14.68 9.95
C SER A 271 13.38 14.95 11.17
N ALA A 272 13.03 15.95 11.97
CA ALA A 272 13.75 16.23 13.22
C ALA A 272 13.71 15.06 14.22
N SER A 273 12.68 14.22 14.15
CA SER A 273 12.45 13.10 15.09
C SER A 273 12.68 11.72 14.47
N ILE A 274 12.72 11.59 13.15
CA ILE A 274 12.76 10.29 12.45
C ILE A 274 13.92 10.26 11.47
N THR A 275 14.70 9.18 11.55
CA THR A 275 15.81 8.88 10.63
C THR A 275 15.51 7.62 9.82
N SER A 276 16.15 7.47 8.65
CA SER A 276 16.06 6.25 7.83
C SER A 276 17.36 5.46 7.86
N LYS A 277 17.23 4.14 7.82
CA LYS A 277 18.33 3.18 7.64
C LYS A 277 17.99 2.16 6.57
N ALA A 278 18.95 1.89 5.69
CA ALA A 278 18.79 0.93 4.61
C ALA A 278 19.16 -0.51 5.03
N GLU A 279 20.17 -0.67 5.87
CA GLU A 279 20.60 -1.99 6.31
C GLU A 279 19.73 -2.52 7.45
N LEU A 280 19.22 -3.75 7.29
CA LEU A 280 18.32 -4.37 8.27
C LEU A 280 19.01 -4.55 9.63
N ALA A 281 20.27 -4.97 9.62
CA ALA A 281 21.08 -5.14 10.85
C ALA A 281 21.15 -3.85 11.68
N ASP A 282 21.29 -2.70 11.02
CA ASP A 282 21.32 -1.40 11.68
C ASP A 282 19.94 -1.02 12.26
N VAL A 283 18.85 -1.40 11.56
CA VAL A 283 17.49 -1.18 12.04
C VAL A 283 17.23 -2.02 13.29
N ILE A 284 17.61 -3.29 13.28
CA ILE A 284 17.46 -4.21 14.41
C ILE A 284 18.24 -3.69 15.62
N ALA A 285 19.48 -3.25 15.41
CA ALA A 285 20.35 -2.74 16.49
C ALA A 285 19.80 -1.47 17.15
N ASP A 286 19.13 -0.60 16.39
CA ASP A 286 18.59 0.66 16.90
C ASP A 286 17.12 0.58 17.34
N ALA A 287 16.34 -0.42 16.90
CA ALA A 287 14.94 -0.58 17.23
C ALA A 287 14.62 -0.49 18.74
N PRO A 288 15.44 -1.06 19.67
CA PRO A 288 15.19 -0.92 21.10
C PRO A 288 15.31 0.51 21.65
N ARG A 289 15.92 1.42 20.89
CA ARG A 289 16.24 2.80 21.34
C ARG A 289 15.25 3.84 20.80
N VAL A 290 14.25 3.42 20.05
CA VAL A 290 13.26 4.33 19.44
C VAL A 290 11.85 4.09 19.96
N ASN A 291 11.02 5.13 19.90
CA ASN A 291 9.60 5.06 20.27
C ASN A 291 8.72 4.66 19.08
N LEU A 292 9.21 4.90 17.86
CA LEU A 292 8.48 4.63 16.64
C LEU A 292 9.38 3.89 15.65
N LEU A 293 8.86 2.79 15.08
CA LEU A 293 9.49 2.05 14.00
C LEU A 293 8.56 2.03 12.79
N ALA A 294 9.06 2.35 11.59
CA ALA A 294 8.27 2.37 10.37
C ALA A 294 8.87 1.52 9.26
N GLY A 295 8.02 0.79 8.54
CA GLY A 295 8.44 -0.06 7.43
C GLY A 295 7.29 -0.80 6.76
N THR A 296 7.61 -1.60 5.77
CA THR A 296 6.67 -2.46 5.05
C THR A 296 6.53 -3.83 5.73
N ALA A 297 5.72 -4.71 5.14
CA ALA A 297 5.45 -6.04 5.67
C ALA A 297 6.72 -6.87 5.93
N TRP A 298 7.77 -6.72 5.11
CA TRP A 298 9.05 -7.43 5.30
C TRP A 298 9.72 -7.12 6.63
N LEU A 299 9.66 -5.87 7.08
CA LEU A 299 10.24 -5.48 8.36
C LEU A 299 9.55 -6.17 9.53
N PHE A 300 8.23 -6.01 9.61
CA PHE A 300 7.46 -6.49 10.76
C PHE A 300 7.23 -8.00 10.77
N ALA A 301 7.34 -8.67 9.62
CA ALA A 301 7.32 -10.13 9.55
C ALA A 301 8.64 -10.78 9.95
N HIS A 302 9.74 -10.01 10.01
CA HIS A 302 11.06 -10.55 10.33
C HIS A 302 11.11 -11.11 11.76
N HIS A 303 11.80 -12.24 11.92
CA HIS A 303 11.82 -12.98 13.19
C HIS A 303 12.43 -12.20 14.36
N ASP A 304 13.34 -11.26 14.11
CA ASP A 304 13.95 -10.42 15.16
C ASP A 304 12.95 -9.45 15.82
N PHE A 305 11.82 -9.20 15.18
CA PHE A 305 10.74 -8.40 15.76
C PHE A 305 9.66 -9.26 16.42
N ASP A 306 9.73 -10.59 16.28
CA ASP A 306 8.72 -11.51 16.76
C ASP A 306 8.74 -11.64 18.29
N GLY A 307 7.67 -11.20 18.95
CA GLY A 307 7.48 -11.36 20.38
C GLY A 307 8.56 -10.74 21.28
N ALA A 308 9.46 -9.96 20.72
CA ALA A 308 10.55 -9.34 21.45
C ALA A 308 10.11 -8.17 22.34
N GLY A 309 8.81 -7.86 22.42
CA GLY A 309 8.30 -6.69 23.13
C GLY A 309 8.83 -5.37 22.59
N LEU A 310 9.32 -5.37 21.34
CA LEU A 310 9.85 -4.17 20.70
C LEU A 310 8.75 -3.25 20.19
N ILE A 311 7.55 -3.77 19.97
CA ILE A 311 6.39 -3.01 19.49
C ILE A 311 5.18 -3.39 20.34
N ASP A 312 4.61 -2.42 21.03
CA ASP A 312 3.37 -2.61 21.80
C ASP A 312 2.16 -2.58 20.88
N THR A 313 2.13 -1.63 19.94
CA THR A 313 1.01 -1.43 19.01
C THR A 313 1.50 -1.17 17.61
N LEU A 314 1.05 -2.00 16.65
CA LEU A 314 1.28 -1.82 15.22
C LEU A 314 0.08 -1.12 14.59
N ILE A 315 0.31 0.04 13.96
CA ILE A 315 -0.70 0.76 13.16
C ILE A 315 -0.44 0.44 11.68
N ILE A 316 -1.45 -0.13 11.03
CA ILE A 316 -1.43 -0.44 9.59
C ILE A 316 -2.35 0.55 8.88
N ASP A 317 -1.77 1.47 8.10
CA ASP A 317 -2.53 2.42 7.28
C ASP A 317 -2.83 1.82 5.89
N GLU A 318 -3.90 2.31 5.27
CA GLU A 318 -4.48 1.76 4.03
C GLU A 318 -4.73 0.24 4.12
N ALA A 319 -5.19 -0.23 5.28
CA ALA A 319 -5.39 -1.65 5.57
C ALA A 319 -6.46 -2.32 4.67
N GLY A 320 -7.31 -1.55 3.98
CA GLY A 320 -8.20 -2.06 2.92
C GLY A 320 -7.45 -2.65 1.72
N GLN A 321 -6.19 -2.25 1.53
CA GLN A 321 -5.32 -2.75 0.47
C GLN A 321 -4.29 -3.78 0.98
N VAL A 322 -4.36 -4.17 2.26
CA VAL A 322 -3.44 -5.14 2.86
C VAL A 322 -4.10 -6.51 2.92
N ALA A 323 -3.47 -7.50 2.30
CA ALA A 323 -3.91 -8.89 2.38
C ALA A 323 -4.06 -9.34 3.83
N LEU A 324 -5.08 -10.17 4.12
CA LEU A 324 -5.21 -10.79 5.43
C LEU A 324 -3.91 -11.50 5.84
N ALA A 325 -3.27 -12.22 4.92
CA ALA A 325 -1.99 -12.89 5.14
C ALA A 325 -0.88 -11.93 5.58
N ASP A 326 -0.74 -10.78 4.90
CA ASP A 326 0.29 -9.79 5.22
C ASP A 326 0.00 -9.06 6.54
N ALA A 327 -1.25 -8.72 6.81
CA ALA A 327 -1.65 -8.11 8.08
C ALA A 327 -1.33 -9.03 9.26
N LEU A 328 -1.62 -10.33 9.13
CA LEU A 328 -1.29 -11.32 10.14
C LEU A 328 0.24 -11.51 10.29
N ALA A 329 0.96 -11.57 9.18
CA ALA A 329 2.42 -11.69 9.20
C ALA A 329 3.08 -10.49 9.92
N MET A 330 2.66 -9.26 9.59
CA MET A 330 3.14 -8.04 10.25
C MET A 330 2.75 -8.01 11.74
N GLY A 331 1.55 -8.44 12.04
CA GLY A 331 1.00 -8.41 13.40
C GLY A 331 1.75 -9.31 14.39
N THR A 332 2.57 -10.29 13.92
CA THR A 332 3.41 -11.09 14.81
C THR A 332 4.44 -10.27 15.58
N ALA A 333 4.76 -9.07 15.11
CA ALA A 333 5.70 -8.16 15.76
C ALA A 333 5.11 -7.38 16.95
N ALA A 334 3.79 -7.36 17.13
CA ALA A 334 3.14 -6.48 18.09
C ALA A 334 2.11 -7.19 18.97
N ARG A 335 1.87 -6.63 20.16
CA ARG A 335 0.82 -7.09 21.05
C ARG A 335 -0.57 -6.67 20.57
N ASN A 336 -0.69 -5.44 20.07
CA ASN A 336 -1.94 -4.86 19.60
C ASN A 336 -1.81 -4.43 18.13
N VAL A 337 -2.93 -4.45 17.39
CA VAL A 337 -2.98 -4.03 15.99
C VAL A 337 -4.08 -2.99 15.80
N ILE A 338 -3.74 -1.86 15.18
CA ILE A 338 -4.72 -0.85 14.75
C ILE A 338 -4.77 -0.84 13.23
N LEU A 339 -5.93 -1.04 12.67
CA LEU A 339 -6.19 -1.12 11.24
C LEU A 339 -6.92 0.16 10.79
N LEU A 340 -6.24 0.98 10.00
CA LEU A 340 -6.80 2.19 9.41
C LEU A 340 -7.03 1.95 7.92
N GLY A 341 -8.22 2.16 7.43
CA GLY A 341 -8.47 1.96 6.01
C GLY A 341 -9.94 2.02 5.63
N ASP A 342 -10.18 1.70 4.39
CA ASP A 342 -11.51 1.57 3.85
C ASP A 342 -11.52 0.48 2.76
N PRO A 343 -12.17 -0.66 3.01
CA PRO A 343 -12.17 -1.77 2.07
C PRO A 343 -13.05 -1.51 0.84
N LEU A 344 -13.89 -0.46 0.87
CA LEU A 344 -14.77 -0.10 -0.23
C LEU A 344 -14.13 0.91 -1.21
N GLN A 345 -12.87 1.28 -0.97
CA GLN A 345 -12.03 1.98 -1.94
C GLN A 345 -11.38 0.96 -2.91
N LEU A 346 -10.22 1.28 -3.48
CA LEU A 346 -9.52 0.33 -4.36
C LEU A 346 -9.27 -0.98 -3.62
N ALA A 347 -9.77 -2.07 -4.19
CA ALA A 347 -9.55 -3.41 -3.64
C ALA A 347 -8.07 -3.80 -3.70
N GLN A 348 -7.68 -4.70 -2.81
CA GLN A 348 -6.39 -5.36 -2.92
C GLN A 348 -6.31 -6.12 -4.24
N VAL A 349 -5.20 -5.92 -4.97
CA VAL A 349 -4.92 -6.67 -6.19
C VAL A 349 -4.33 -8.02 -5.81
N SER A 350 -5.04 -9.11 -6.12
CA SER A 350 -4.54 -10.48 -5.98
C SER A 350 -4.23 -11.06 -7.36
N GLN A 351 -3.07 -11.70 -7.50
CA GLN A 351 -2.64 -12.38 -8.71
C GLN A 351 -2.93 -13.89 -8.67
N GLY A 352 -3.03 -14.44 -7.48
CA GLY A 352 -3.26 -15.84 -7.24
C GLY A 352 -4.73 -16.20 -7.06
N THR A 353 -5.07 -17.47 -7.23
CA THR A 353 -6.37 -18.01 -6.85
C THR A 353 -6.29 -18.57 -5.44
N HIS A 354 -7.14 -18.07 -4.56
CA HIS A 354 -7.17 -18.41 -3.14
C HIS A 354 -8.47 -19.13 -2.75
N PRO A 355 -8.43 -20.10 -1.81
CA PRO A 355 -9.65 -20.69 -1.24
C PRO A 355 -10.50 -19.64 -0.54
N ALA A 356 -11.77 -19.95 -0.32
CA ALA A 356 -12.79 -19.06 0.21
C ALA A 356 -12.31 -18.16 1.37
N GLY A 357 -12.38 -16.84 1.16
CA GLY A 357 -12.03 -15.82 2.16
C GLY A 357 -10.55 -15.54 2.37
N THR A 358 -9.62 -16.39 1.88
CA THR A 358 -8.18 -16.21 2.13
C THR A 358 -7.51 -15.22 1.18
N GLY A 359 -8.18 -14.83 0.09
CA GLY A 359 -7.74 -13.80 -0.82
C GLY A 359 -8.15 -12.38 -0.43
N ALA A 360 -9.00 -12.23 0.57
CA ALA A 360 -9.52 -10.94 1.00
C ALA A 360 -8.44 -10.06 1.66
N SER A 361 -8.66 -8.74 1.65
CA SER A 361 -7.94 -7.83 2.53
C SER A 361 -8.34 -8.07 4.00
N VAL A 362 -7.53 -7.61 4.93
CA VAL A 362 -7.84 -7.75 6.37
C VAL A 362 -9.14 -7.04 6.75
N LEU A 363 -9.46 -5.91 6.10
CA LEU A 363 -10.69 -5.18 6.40
C LEU A 363 -11.93 -5.82 5.76
N GLU A 364 -11.85 -6.34 4.54
CA GLU A 364 -12.91 -7.14 3.92
C GLU A 364 -13.22 -8.37 4.76
N HIS A 365 -12.18 -9.05 5.27
CA HIS A 365 -12.35 -10.17 6.17
C HIS A 365 -13.14 -9.76 7.42
N LEU A 366 -12.78 -8.65 8.08
CA LEU A 366 -13.48 -8.17 9.30
C LEU A 366 -14.90 -7.69 9.03
N LEU A 367 -15.17 -7.06 7.88
CA LEU A 367 -16.52 -6.61 7.51
C LEU A 367 -17.47 -7.77 7.20
N ALA A 368 -16.96 -8.89 6.72
CA ALA A 368 -17.77 -10.07 6.41
C ALA A 368 -18.96 -9.74 5.48
N GLY A 369 -18.72 -8.94 4.43
CA GLY A 369 -19.71 -8.53 3.43
C GLY A 369 -20.58 -7.33 3.83
N ARG A 370 -20.36 -6.71 4.99
CA ARG A 370 -21.05 -5.47 5.38
C ARG A 370 -20.38 -4.25 4.72
N ALA A 371 -21.16 -3.22 4.43
CA ALA A 371 -20.63 -1.96 3.93
C ALA A 371 -19.90 -1.14 5.00
N THR A 372 -20.37 -1.22 6.24
CA THR A 372 -19.79 -0.45 7.36
C THR A 372 -19.54 -1.33 8.58
N VAL A 373 -18.48 -1.00 9.32
CA VAL A 373 -18.11 -1.73 10.54
C VAL A 373 -19.21 -1.59 11.60
N PRO A 374 -19.63 -2.71 12.24
CA PRO A 374 -20.58 -2.66 13.35
C PRO A 374 -20.02 -1.90 14.55
N PRO A 375 -20.86 -1.17 15.31
CA PRO A 375 -20.44 -0.35 16.44
C PRO A 375 -19.68 -1.10 17.56
N GLU A 376 -19.90 -2.40 17.69
CA GLU A 376 -19.22 -3.25 18.66
C GLU A 376 -17.90 -3.84 18.14
N MET A 377 -17.63 -3.71 16.82
CA MET A 377 -16.44 -4.28 16.16
C MET A 377 -15.37 -3.25 15.83
N GLY A 378 -15.75 -1.98 15.75
CA GLY A 378 -14.82 -0.94 15.34
C GLY A 378 -15.46 0.44 15.25
N VAL A 379 -14.74 1.34 14.62
CA VAL A 379 -15.12 2.74 14.48
C VAL A 379 -15.36 3.06 13.02
N PHE A 380 -16.53 3.58 12.70
CA PHE A 380 -16.84 4.18 11.41
C PHE A 380 -16.75 5.70 11.49
N LEU A 381 -15.86 6.29 10.68
CA LEU A 381 -15.73 7.74 10.59
C LEU A 381 -16.78 8.27 9.61
N ASP A 382 -17.82 8.87 10.13
CA ASP A 382 -19.05 9.18 9.41
C ASP A 382 -19.03 10.52 8.66
N ARG A 383 -17.96 11.33 8.73
CA ARG A 383 -17.94 12.68 8.15
C ARG A 383 -16.74 12.94 7.26
N THR A 384 -17.02 13.18 5.96
CA THR A 384 -16.01 13.66 5.02
C THR A 384 -15.80 15.17 5.14
N ARG A 385 -14.53 15.58 5.03
CA ARG A 385 -14.07 16.97 4.94
C ARG A 385 -13.53 17.31 3.55
N ARG A 386 -13.85 16.46 2.58
CA ARG A 386 -13.35 16.54 1.19
C ARG A 386 -14.45 16.71 0.17
N MET A 387 -15.47 15.85 0.22
CA MET A 387 -16.47 15.76 -0.83
C MET A 387 -17.58 16.79 -0.64
N HIS A 388 -17.93 17.50 -1.73
CA HIS A 388 -19.13 18.32 -1.77
C HIS A 388 -20.39 17.47 -1.46
N PRO A 389 -21.44 18.03 -0.83
CA PRO A 389 -22.67 17.29 -0.50
C PRO A 389 -23.27 16.49 -1.66
N ASP A 390 -23.30 17.05 -2.87
CA ASP A 390 -23.87 16.40 -4.05
C ASP A 390 -23.12 15.14 -4.50
N VAL A 391 -21.81 15.10 -4.28
CA VAL A 391 -20.97 13.90 -4.50
C VAL A 391 -21.12 12.96 -3.31
N CYS A 392 -21.05 13.49 -2.09
CA CYS A 392 -21.06 12.70 -0.86
C CYS A 392 -22.38 11.93 -0.71
N ARG A 393 -23.53 12.53 -1.03
CA ARG A 393 -24.85 11.87 -0.95
C ARG A 393 -24.88 10.63 -1.81
N PHE A 394 -24.49 10.73 -3.08
CA PHE A 394 -24.44 9.59 -3.99
C PHE A 394 -23.53 8.47 -3.45
N VAL A 395 -22.31 8.84 -3.04
CA VAL A 395 -21.33 7.87 -2.49
C VAL A 395 -21.85 7.23 -1.19
N SER A 396 -22.50 8.01 -0.34
CA SER A 396 -23.07 7.54 0.92
C SER A 396 -24.17 6.50 0.68
N ASP A 397 -25.11 6.81 -0.21
CA ASP A 397 -26.28 5.95 -0.47
C ASP A 397 -25.88 4.65 -1.20
N VAL A 398 -24.93 4.73 -2.14
CA VAL A 398 -24.54 3.57 -2.95
C VAL A 398 -23.53 2.67 -2.23
N VAL A 399 -22.65 3.24 -1.38
CA VAL A 399 -21.45 2.53 -0.87
C VAL A 399 -21.50 2.33 0.64
N TYR A 400 -22.05 3.28 1.43
CA TYR A 400 -21.93 3.28 2.89
C TYR A 400 -23.27 3.22 3.63
N ASP A 401 -24.29 2.61 3.07
CA ASP A 401 -25.63 2.45 3.66
C ASP A 401 -26.24 3.77 4.15
N GLY A 402 -25.98 4.89 3.47
CA GLY A 402 -26.46 6.22 3.84
C GLY A 402 -25.78 6.82 5.08
N ARG A 403 -24.73 6.19 5.62
CA ARG A 403 -24.09 6.59 6.90
C ARG A 403 -23.04 7.69 6.74
N LEU A 404 -22.48 7.89 5.55
CA LEU A 404 -21.46 8.92 5.33
C LEU A 404 -22.14 10.29 5.18
N GLN A 405 -21.71 11.25 5.98
CA GLN A 405 -22.14 12.64 5.94
C GLN A 405 -20.97 13.56 5.58
N TRP A 406 -21.21 14.84 5.53
CA TRP A 406 -20.20 15.86 5.23
C TRP A 406 -20.13 16.92 6.31
N THR A 407 -19.01 17.63 6.39
CA THR A 407 -18.87 18.83 7.23
C THR A 407 -19.47 20.05 6.50
N PRO A 408 -20.06 21.03 7.20
CA PRO A 408 -20.75 22.17 6.56
C PRO A 408 -19.89 23.01 5.62
N ASP A 409 -18.58 23.08 5.88
CA ASP A 409 -17.59 23.86 5.12
C ASP A 409 -17.45 23.36 3.67
N VAL A 410 -17.51 22.03 3.42
CA VAL A 410 -17.36 21.49 2.07
C VAL A 410 -18.54 21.82 1.14
N ALA A 411 -19.67 22.24 1.70
CA ALA A 411 -20.82 22.70 0.90
C ALA A 411 -20.57 24.06 0.20
N ARG A 412 -19.50 24.78 0.58
CA ARG A 412 -19.11 26.03 -0.09
C ARG A 412 -18.34 25.78 -1.39
N GLN A 413 -17.83 24.58 -1.60
CA GLN A 413 -17.09 24.24 -2.82
C GLN A 413 -18.01 24.38 -4.03
N ALA A 414 -17.57 25.13 -5.05
CA ALA A 414 -18.35 25.35 -6.26
C ALA A 414 -17.45 25.61 -7.46
N THR A 415 -17.96 25.33 -8.64
CA THR A 415 -17.40 25.80 -9.91
C THR A 415 -18.46 26.55 -10.69
N ALA A 416 -18.03 27.37 -11.65
CA ALA A 416 -18.95 28.08 -12.55
C ALA A 416 -19.91 27.14 -13.32
N LEU A 417 -19.54 25.85 -13.45
CA LEU A 417 -20.37 24.83 -14.12
C LEU A 417 -21.23 24.02 -13.15
N GLY A 418 -21.27 24.40 -11.86
CA GLY A 418 -22.02 23.71 -10.80
C GLY A 418 -21.20 22.66 -10.06
N THR A 419 -21.89 21.82 -9.28
CA THR A 419 -21.33 20.80 -8.39
C THR A 419 -21.93 19.43 -8.68
N GLY A 420 -21.34 18.37 -8.16
CA GLY A 420 -21.87 17.01 -8.24
C GLY A 420 -21.25 16.15 -9.34
N LEU A 421 -21.95 15.07 -9.67
CA LEU A 421 -21.54 14.09 -10.67
C LEU A 421 -22.15 14.44 -12.02
N ARG A 422 -21.36 14.27 -13.08
CA ARG A 422 -21.81 14.45 -14.47
C ARG A 422 -21.48 13.21 -15.27
N TYR A 423 -22.43 12.73 -16.04
CA TYR A 423 -22.24 11.67 -17.01
C TYR A 423 -22.21 12.28 -18.41
N LEU A 424 -21.13 12.06 -19.14
CA LEU A 424 -20.91 12.56 -20.50
C LEU A 424 -20.70 11.36 -21.42
N PRO A 425 -21.75 10.89 -22.12
CA PRO A 425 -21.61 9.78 -23.04
C PRO A 425 -20.74 10.17 -24.24
N VAL A 426 -19.87 9.25 -24.65
CA VAL A 426 -19.04 9.38 -25.85
C VAL A 426 -19.29 8.18 -26.75
N GLU A 427 -19.75 8.42 -27.97
CA GLU A 427 -19.91 7.37 -28.97
C GLU A 427 -18.56 7.01 -29.56
N HIS A 428 -18.20 5.75 -29.52
CA HIS A 428 -16.99 5.19 -30.12
C HIS A 428 -17.23 3.75 -30.58
N SER A 429 -16.38 3.24 -31.48
CA SER A 429 -16.48 1.89 -32.00
C SER A 429 -15.10 1.28 -32.22
N GLY A 430 -14.94 0.01 -31.83
CA GLY A 430 -13.72 -0.75 -32.06
C GLY A 430 -12.55 -0.45 -31.10
N ASN A 431 -12.73 0.44 -30.13
CA ASN A 431 -11.73 0.76 -29.11
C ASN A 431 -11.61 -0.38 -28.09
N THR A 432 -10.39 -0.62 -27.59
CA THR A 432 -10.11 -1.66 -26.58
C THR A 432 -9.45 -1.11 -25.32
N VAL A 433 -8.23 -0.58 -25.45
CA VAL A 433 -7.42 -0.06 -24.31
C VAL A 433 -7.19 1.45 -24.38
N SER A 434 -7.62 2.10 -25.46
CA SER A 434 -7.59 3.54 -25.62
C SER A 434 -8.75 4.01 -26.52
N SER A 435 -9.22 5.22 -26.30
CA SER A 435 -10.27 5.89 -27.05
C SER A 435 -9.88 7.34 -27.30
N PRO A 436 -9.44 7.69 -28.53
CA PRO A 436 -9.17 9.07 -28.90
C PRO A 436 -10.38 9.99 -28.73
N GLU A 437 -11.59 9.48 -28.95
CA GLU A 437 -12.84 10.22 -28.83
C GLU A 437 -13.08 10.64 -27.36
N GLU A 438 -12.86 9.73 -26.39
CA GLU A 438 -12.93 10.05 -24.96
C GLU A 438 -11.86 11.05 -24.57
N ALA A 439 -10.62 10.86 -25.02
CA ALA A 439 -9.50 11.78 -24.74
C ALA A 439 -9.83 13.19 -25.26
N ALA A 440 -10.35 13.32 -26.50
CA ALA A 440 -10.76 14.59 -27.07
C ALA A 440 -11.90 15.24 -26.27
N ARG A 441 -12.89 14.43 -25.80
CA ARG A 441 -13.97 14.92 -24.96
C ARG A 441 -13.46 15.46 -23.63
N VAL A 442 -12.58 14.72 -22.94
CA VAL A 442 -11.96 15.15 -21.68
C VAL A 442 -11.18 16.45 -21.88
N ALA A 443 -10.35 16.54 -22.92
CA ALA A 443 -9.59 17.74 -23.24
C ALA A 443 -10.51 18.96 -23.50
N SER A 444 -11.61 18.77 -24.19
CA SER A 444 -12.62 19.82 -24.43
C SER A 444 -13.28 20.28 -23.13
N GLU A 445 -13.69 19.35 -22.24
CA GLU A 445 -14.29 19.71 -20.96
C GLU A 445 -13.30 20.48 -20.07
N ILE A 446 -12.05 20.03 -19.97
CA ILE A 446 -11.00 20.75 -19.22
C ILE A 446 -10.80 22.15 -19.81
N SER A 447 -10.68 22.27 -21.14
CA SER A 447 -10.48 23.56 -21.81
C SER A 447 -11.63 24.55 -21.54
N ASN A 448 -12.87 24.06 -21.47
CA ASN A 448 -14.05 24.87 -21.15
C ASN A 448 -14.08 25.32 -19.68
N MET A 449 -13.42 24.58 -18.79
CA MET A 449 -13.37 24.90 -17.36
C MET A 449 -12.13 25.73 -16.95
N LEU A 450 -11.07 25.68 -17.74
CA LEU A 450 -9.83 26.44 -17.43
C LEU A 450 -10.12 27.94 -17.36
N GLY A 451 -9.67 28.58 -16.28
CA GLY A 451 -9.90 29.99 -16.02
C GLY A 451 -11.28 30.34 -15.47
N ALA A 452 -12.21 29.38 -15.42
CA ALA A 452 -13.50 29.57 -14.75
C ALA A 452 -13.34 29.73 -13.23
N GLU A 453 -14.30 30.41 -12.61
CA GLU A 453 -14.28 30.61 -11.16
C GLU A 453 -14.46 29.29 -10.41
N TRP A 454 -13.62 29.08 -9.40
CA TRP A 454 -13.70 28.01 -8.43
C TRP A 454 -13.70 28.57 -7.01
N THR A 455 -14.58 28.07 -6.19
CA THR A 455 -14.66 28.39 -4.75
C THR A 455 -14.20 27.17 -3.95
N ASN A 456 -13.28 27.35 -3.03
CA ASN A 456 -12.82 26.31 -2.12
C ASN A 456 -13.75 26.15 -0.90
N LYS A 457 -13.49 25.17 -0.04
CA LYS A 457 -14.28 24.93 1.18
C LYS A 457 -14.21 26.07 2.20
N ASP A 458 -13.19 26.90 2.15
CA ASP A 458 -12.98 28.05 3.04
C ASP A 458 -13.69 29.31 2.51
N GLY A 459 -14.28 29.23 1.31
CA GLY A 459 -15.02 30.30 0.63
C GLY A 459 -14.13 31.25 -0.16
N GLU A 460 -12.89 30.86 -0.41
CA GLU A 460 -11.95 31.63 -1.24
C GLU A 460 -12.22 31.34 -2.72
N HIS A 461 -12.16 32.39 -3.53
CA HIS A 461 -12.40 32.35 -4.96
C HIS A 461 -11.10 32.49 -5.76
N ARG A 462 -10.93 31.69 -6.78
CA ARG A 462 -9.89 31.84 -7.79
C ARG A 462 -10.24 31.15 -9.11
N ALA A 463 -9.50 31.48 -10.17
CA ALA A 463 -9.61 30.76 -11.42
C ALA A 463 -9.07 29.32 -11.31
N LEU A 464 -9.75 28.39 -11.99
CA LEU A 464 -9.28 27.02 -12.18
C LEU A 464 -7.99 26.99 -13.01
N ARG A 465 -7.02 26.17 -12.57
CA ARG A 465 -5.72 25.96 -13.19
C ARG A 465 -5.57 24.50 -13.62
N PRO A 466 -4.61 24.15 -14.48
CA PRO A 466 -4.38 22.75 -14.87
C PRO A 466 -4.19 21.79 -13.67
N GLU A 467 -3.57 22.25 -12.60
CA GLU A 467 -3.29 21.46 -11.40
C GLU A 467 -4.55 21.11 -10.58
N ASP A 468 -5.68 21.74 -10.86
CA ASP A 468 -6.96 21.47 -10.21
C ASP A 468 -7.71 20.31 -10.84
N PHE A 469 -7.25 19.81 -11.97
CA PHE A 469 -7.85 18.71 -12.69
C PHE A 469 -7.07 17.41 -12.46
N MET A 470 -7.79 16.33 -12.25
CA MET A 470 -7.23 14.99 -12.23
C MET A 470 -7.98 14.14 -13.24
N VAL A 471 -7.24 13.61 -14.22
CA VAL A 471 -7.78 12.67 -15.21
C VAL A 471 -7.32 11.27 -14.81
N VAL A 472 -8.27 10.35 -14.75
CA VAL A 472 -7.99 8.95 -14.40
C VAL A 472 -8.54 8.06 -15.50
N ALA A 473 -7.71 7.12 -15.98
CA ALA A 473 -8.09 6.13 -16.98
C ALA A 473 -7.67 4.73 -16.51
N PRO A 474 -8.40 3.67 -16.91
CA PRO A 474 -8.11 2.30 -16.48
C PRO A 474 -6.85 1.72 -17.15
N TYR A 475 -6.41 2.27 -18.29
CA TYR A 475 -5.27 1.78 -19.06
C TYR A 475 -4.21 2.86 -19.26
N ASN A 476 -2.94 2.47 -19.14
CA ASN A 476 -1.81 3.39 -19.34
C ASN A 476 -1.79 4.00 -20.76
N LEU A 477 -2.22 3.23 -21.77
CA LEU A 477 -2.29 3.73 -23.15
C LEU A 477 -3.32 4.86 -23.32
N GLN A 478 -4.38 4.88 -22.51
CA GLN A 478 -5.37 5.96 -22.51
C GLN A 478 -4.84 7.23 -21.83
N VAL A 479 -3.88 7.10 -20.90
CA VAL A 479 -3.27 8.24 -20.19
C VAL A 479 -2.21 8.95 -21.05
N ARG A 480 -1.59 8.24 -21.99
CA ARG A 480 -0.59 8.74 -22.94
C ARG A 480 -1.22 9.45 -24.12
#